data_cafab72cf7033f388b9dcd46650218ab
#
_entry.id   cafab72cf7033f388b9dcd46650218ab
#
_cell.length_a   1.000
_cell.length_b   1.000
_cell.length_c   1.000
_cell.angle_alpha   90.00
_cell.angle_beta   90.00
_cell.angle_gamma   90.00
#
_symmetry.space_group_name_H-M   'P 1'
#
loop_
_entity.id
_entity.type
_entity.pdbx_description
1 polymer ?
#
loop_
_entity_poly.entity_id
_entity_poly.type
_entity_poly.pdbx_seq_one_letter_code
_entity_poly.pdbx_strand_id
1 'polypeptide(L)'
;MRLYANKPIGTVPRARQLRRDAASPERRLLRALREALPERKWRHQTPVGPFFADIMCVSESLVIEVDGDTHADSAEEDAARTTVIESEGFHVLRFSNGDVMENIDGVVAAVAATLDNRKEGSAA
;
A
#
# COMPACT_ATOMS: atom_id res chain seq x y z
N MET A 1 -2.82 10.47 -10.95
CA MET A 1 -3.27 10.51 -10.52
C MET A 1 -3.55 10.48 -10.42
N ARG A 2 -3.59 10.47 -10.59
CA ARG A 2 -4.01 10.64 -10.30
C ARG A 2 -4.64 10.94 -10.21
N LEU A 3 -4.95 11.22 -10.23
CA LEU A 3 -5.65 11.70 -10.03
C LEU A 3 -6.24 11.90 -9.61
N TYR A 4 -6.34 12.21 -9.62
CA TYR A 4 -6.96 12.61 -9.10
C TYR A 4 -7.02 13.72 -8.81
N ALA A 5 -6.85 13.92 -8.80
CA ALA A 5 -6.84 15.01 -8.31
C ALA A 5 -7.12 16.08 -9.13
N ASN A 6 -6.85 16.21 -9.91
CA ASN A 6 -7.00 17.25 -10.67
C ASN A 6 -8.15 17.23 -11.42
N LYS A 7 -8.94 16.64 -11.11
CA LYS A 7 -9.95 16.62 -11.77
C LYS A 7 -10.74 17.60 -11.48
N PRO A 8 -11.04 18.13 -12.00
CA PRO A 8 -11.54 19.20 -11.78
C PRO A 8 -12.85 19.24 -11.55
N ILE A 9 -13.38 19.15 -11.71
CA ILE A 9 -14.36 19.43 -11.74
C ILE A 9 -15.42 19.11 -11.33
N GLY A 10 -16.14 19.36 -11.33
CA GLY A 10 -17.22 19.06 -11.18
C GLY A 10 -17.73 18.54 -10.01
N THR A 11 -18.83 18.58 -9.65
CA THR A 11 -19.37 18.13 -8.50
C THR A 11 -19.77 16.72 -8.61
N VAL A 12 -20.35 16.29 -9.66
CA VAL A 12 -20.68 14.88 -9.83
C VAL A 12 -19.43 14.04 -9.80
N PRO A 13 -18.40 14.45 -10.51
CA PRO A 13 -17.16 13.73 -10.41
C PRO A 13 -16.60 13.68 -9.00
N ARG A 14 -16.82 14.72 -8.24
CA ARG A 14 -16.33 14.73 -6.90
C ARG A 14 -17.02 13.70 -6.03
N ALA A 15 -18.32 13.62 -6.12
CA ALA A 15 -19.03 12.62 -5.33
C ALA A 15 -18.63 11.22 -5.73
N ARG A 16 -18.45 11.01 -7.02
CA ARG A 16 -18.05 9.72 -7.51
C ARG A 16 -16.65 9.38 -7.06
N GLN A 17 -15.79 10.37 -7.04
CA GLN A 17 -14.44 10.17 -6.60
C GLN A 17 -14.37 9.82 -5.12
N LEU A 18 -15.18 10.45 -4.31
CA LEU A 18 -15.23 10.12 -2.90
C LEU A 18 -15.67 8.69 -2.68
N ARG A 19 -16.63 8.23 -3.44
CA ARG A 19 -17.05 6.85 -3.31
C ARG A 19 -15.97 5.88 -3.76
N ARG A 20 -15.27 6.22 -4.82
CA ARG A 20 -14.19 5.37 -5.29
C ARG A 20 -13.07 5.31 -4.28
N ASP A 21 -12.74 6.46 -3.67
CA ASP A 21 -11.68 6.48 -2.67
C ASP A 21 -12.06 5.62 -1.48
N ALA A 22 -13.31 5.69 -1.07
CA ALA A 22 -13.76 4.89 0.05
C ALA A 22 -13.69 3.40 -0.26
N ALA A 23 -13.84 3.06 -1.52
CA ALA A 23 -13.83 1.66 -1.93
C ALA A 23 -12.48 1.20 -2.47
N SER A 24 -11.49 2.08 -2.52
CA SER A 24 -10.24 1.69 -3.16
C SER A 24 -9.53 0.62 -2.32
N PRO A 25 -8.86 -0.30 -3.00
CA PRO A 25 -8.15 -1.35 -2.29
C PRO A 25 -7.11 -0.82 -1.31
N GLU A 26 -6.43 0.23 -1.70
CA GLU A 26 -5.40 0.82 -0.87
C GLU A 26 -5.97 1.34 0.44
N ARG A 27 -7.08 2.08 0.36
CA ARG A 27 -7.71 2.61 1.57
C ARG A 27 -8.35 1.52 2.39
N ARG A 28 -8.91 0.52 1.73
CA ARG A 28 -9.48 -0.60 2.44
C ARG A 28 -8.42 -1.33 3.24
N LEU A 29 -7.26 -1.55 2.64
CA LEU A 29 -6.19 -2.22 3.35
C LEU A 29 -5.66 -1.35 4.48
N LEU A 30 -5.50 -0.06 4.25
CA LEU A 30 -5.01 0.85 5.28
C LEU A 30 -5.93 0.81 6.50
N ARG A 31 -7.24 0.84 6.27
CA ARG A 31 -8.19 0.78 7.38
C ARG A 31 -8.08 -0.54 8.12
N ALA A 32 -7.99 -1.64 7.38
CA ALA A 32 -7.91 -2.94 8.00
C ALA A 32 -6.64 -3.09 8.84
N LEU A 33 -5.54 -2.54 8.37
CA LEU A 33 -4.29 -2.59 9.11
C LEU A 33 -4.36 -1.75 10.37
N ARG A 34 -5.00 -0.59 10.30
CA ARG A 34 -5.16 0.24 11.48
C ARG A 34 -6.03 -0.39 12.52
N GLU A 35 -7.00 -1.17 12.09
CA GLU A 35 -7.88 -1.87 13.01
C GLU A 35 -7.23 -3.11 13.61
N ALA A 36 -6.52 -3.86 12.80
CA ALA A 36 -5.93 -5.11 13.24
C ALA A 36 -4.60 -4.93 13.96
N LEU A 37 -3.84 -3.93 13.56
CA LEU A 37 -2.51 -3.72 14.11
C LEU A 37 -2.37 -2.26 14.55
N PRO A 38 -3.16 -1.85 15.54
CA PRO A 38 -3.25 -0.44 15.90
C PRO A 38 -2.00 0.11 16.59
N GLU A 39 -1.14 -0.75 17.05
CA GLU A 39 0.08 -0.30 17.72
C GLU A 39 1.09 0.26 16.77
N ARG A 40 0.95 -0.03 15.49
CA ARG A 40 1.87 0.47 14.50
C ARG A 40 1.29 1.70 13.84
N LYS A 41 2.18 2.55 13.36
CA LYS A 41 1.75 3.78 12.70
C LYS A 41 1.78 3.57 11.21
N TRP A 42 0.61 3.47 10.62
CA TRP A 42 0.46 3.24 9.20
C TRP A 42 0.26 4.57 8.49
N ARG A 43 1.05 4.81 7.46
CA ARG A 43 0.97 6.02 6.68
C ARG A 43 0.56 5.69 5.27
N HIS A 44 -0.10 6.64 4.63
CA HIS A 44 -0.64 6.46 3.30
C HIS A 44 0.10 7.41 2.35
N GLN A 45 0.51 6.91 1.20
CA GLN A 45 1.15 7.72 0.15
C GLN A 45 2.33 8.53 0.70
N THR A 46 3.34 7.84 1.12
CA THR A 46 4.51 8.45 1.73
C THR A 46 5.68 8.48 0.76
N PRO A 47 6.38 9.61 0.63
CA PRO A 47 7.50 9.67 -0.32
C PRO A 47 8.67 8.80 0.09
N VAL A 48 9.24 8.10 -0.89
CA VAL A 48 10.47 7.34 -0.71
C VAL A 48 11.30 7.59 -1.96
N GLY A 49 12.32 8.43 -1.85
CA GLY A 49 13.08 8.84 -3.01
C GLY A 49 12.15 9.54 -4.00
N PRO A 50 12.21 9.19 -5.26
CA PRO A 50 11.34 9.82 -6.26
C PRO A 50 9.95 9.18 -6.35
N PHE A 51 9.64 8.21 -5.49
CA PHE A 51 8.38 7.49 -5.57
C PHE A 51 7.54 7.74 -4.32
N PHE A 52 6.30 7.31 -4.39
CA PHE A 52 5.42 7.30 -3.22
C PHE A 52 5.10 5.86 -2.89
N ALA A 53 5.25 5.50 -1.63
CA ALA A 53 4.82 4.18 -1.17
C ALA A 53 3.33 4.26 -0.85
N ASP A 54 2.58 3.24 -1.27
CA ASP A 54 1.14 3.24 -1.03
C ASP A 54 0.83 3.25 0.46
N ILE A 55 1.41 2.32 1.19
CA ILE A 55 1.22 2.22 2.63
C ILE A 55 2.59 1.96 3.25
N MET A 56 2.88 2.63 4.34
CA MET A 56 4.17 2.48 4.98
C MET A 56 4.01 2.36 6.49
N CYS A 57 4.83 1.52 7.08
CA CYS A 57 5.01 1.47 8.53
C CYS A 57 6.46 1.84 8.80
N VAL A 58 6.68 3.07 9.23
CA VAL A 58 8.04 3.59 9.38
C VAL A 58 8.82 2.84 10.43
N SER A 59 8.21 2.57 11.57
CA SER A 59 8.91 1.92 12.67
C SER A 59 9.40 0.53 12.31
N GLU A 60 8.76 -0.12 11.35
CA GLU A 60 9.14 -1.45 10.93
C GLU A 60 9.88 -1.46 9.59
N SER A 61 10.07 -0.31 9.01
CA SER A 61 10.69 -0.17 7.69
C SER A 61 10.00 -1.07 6.68
N LEU A 62 8.68 -1.02 6.67
CA LEU A 62 7.87 -1.85 5.80
C LEU A 62 7.05 -0.99 4.86
N VAL A 63 7.04 -1.37 3.59
CA VAL A 63 6.22 -0.73 2.57
C VAL A 63 5.30 -1.77 1.98
N ILE A 64 4.04 -1.43 1.80
CA ILE A 64 3.07 -2.31 1.17
C ILE A 64 2.55 -1.62 -0.08
N GLU A 65 2.63 -2.33 -1.19
CA GLU A 65 2.16 -1.83 -2.47
C GLU A 65 0.93 -2.61 -2.88
N VAL A 66 -0.08 -1.91 -3.35
CA VAL A 66 -1.31 -2.54 -3.81
C VAL A 66 -1.39 -2.31 -5.31
N ASP A 67 -1.34 -3.38 -6.06
CA ASP A 67 -1.20 -3.28 -7.51
C ASP A 67 -2.49 -3.57 -8.23
N GLY A 68 -2.77 -2.77 -9.24
CA GLY A 68 -3.91 -3.02 -10.11
C GLY A 68 -3.62 -4.19 -11.01
N ASP A 69 -4.65 -4.63 -11.68
CA ASP A 69 -4.55 -5.80 -12.49
C ASP A 69 -4.05 -5.56 -13.88
N THR A 70 -3.91 -4.36 -14.31
CA THR A 70 -3.75 -4.12 -15.71
C THR A 70 -2.43 -3.53 -16.04
N HIS A 71 -1.37 -4.06 -15.52
CA HIS A 71 -0.15 -3.37 -15.69
C HIS A 71 0.97 -4.19 -16.24
N ALA A 72 0.68 -4.94 -17.24
CA ALA A 72 1.73 -5.68 -17.88
C ALA A 72 2.82 -4.75 -18.36
N ASP A 73 2.43 -3.59 -18.85
CA ASP A 73 3.38 -2.69 -19.40
C ASP A 73 4.29 -2.07 -18.41
N SER A 74 3.90 -2.00 -17.16
CA SER A 74 4.69 -1.30 -16.17
C SER A 74 5.46 -2.24 -15.26
N ALA A 75 5.58 -3.49 -15.64
CA ALA A 75 6.30 -4.46 -14.80
C ALA A 75 7.73 -4.02 -14.53
N GLU A 76 8.41 -3.49 -15.54
CA GLU A 76 9.77 -3.05 -15.37
C GLU A 76 9.86 -1.82 -14.48
N GLU A 77 8.92 -0.92 -14.64
CA GLU A 77 8.87 0.26 -13.81
C GLU A 77 8.59 -0.11 -12.37
N ASP A 78 7.69 -1.07 -12.16
CA ASP A 78 7.39 -1.53 -10.82
C ASP A 78 8.60 -2.18 -10.17
N ALA A 79 9.34 -2.97 -10.94
CA ALA A 79 10.53 -3.60 -10.41
C ALA A 79 11.58 -2.56 -10.05
N ALA A 80 11.75 -1.55 -10.88
CA ALA A 80 12.71 -0.49 -10.60
C ALA A 80 12.30 0.29 -9.36
N ARG A 81 11.02 0.56 -9.22
CA ARG A 81 10.49 1.25 -8.06
C ARG A 81 10.75 0.44 -6.79
N THR A 82 10.46 -0.85 -6.83
CA THR A 82 10.70 -1.71 -5.69
C THR A 82 12.18 -1.71 -5.32
N THR A 83 13.05 -1.80 -6.31
CA THR A 83 14.48 -1.80 -6.05
C THR A 83 14.91 -0.51 -5.35
N VAL A 84 14.41 0.63 -5.79
CA VAL A 84 14.76 1.89 -5.17
C VAL A 84 14.26 1.93 -3.73
N ILE A 85 13.03 1.52 -3.50
CA ILE A 85 12.46 1.54 -2.15
C ILE A 85 13.24 0.61 -1.24
N GLU A 86 13.62 -0.55 -1.74
CA GLU A 86 14.42 -1.47 -0.95
C GLU A 86 15.80 -0.91 -0.65
N SER A 87 16.37 -0.17 -1.58
CA SER A 87 17.68 0.41 -1.37
C SER A 87 17.66 1.48 -0.29
N GLU A 88 16.48 2.02 0.02
CA GLU A 88 16.34 2.98 1.09
C GLU A 88 16.13 2.29 2.45
N GLY A 89 16.19 0.98 2.48
CA GLY A 89 16.11 0.24 3.72
C GLY A 89 14.77 -0.36 4.04
N PHE A 90 13.84 -0.34 3.10
CA PHE A 90 12.50 -0.85 3.36
C PHE A 90 12.32 -2.25 2.80
N HIS A 91 11.51 -3.02 3.50
CA HIS A 91 11.04 -4.31 2.98
C HIS A 91 9.72 -4.04 2.26
N VAL A 92 9.55 -4.57 1.07
CA VAL A 92 8.37 -4.30 0.26
C VAL A 92 7.51 -5.56 0.14
N LEU A 93 6.24 -5.42 0.48
CA LEU A 93 5.24 -6.45 0.22
C LEU A 93 4.30 -5.95 -0.85
N ARG A 94 3.86 -6.85 -1.72
CA ARG A 94 2.93 -6.49 -2.77
C ARG A 94 1.72 -7.37 -2.72
N PHE A 95 0.56 -6.77 -2.87
CA PHE A 95 -0.70 -7.51 -2.96
C PHE A 95 -1.48 -6.97 -4.14
N SER A 96 -2.24 -7.84 -4.78
CA SER A 96 -3.08 -7.38 -5.88
C SER A 96 -4.34 -6.73 -5.34
N ASN A 97 -4.95 -5.88 -6.16
CA ASN A 97 -6.25 -5.32 -5.81
C ASN A 97 -7.24 -6.41 -5.49
N GLY A 98 -7.24 -7.48 -6.28
CA GLY A 98 -8.16 -8.58 -6.06
C GLY A 98 -7.98 -9.22 -4.70
N ASP A 99 -6.73 -9.45 -4.30
CA ASP A 99 -6.48 -10.04 -2.99
C ASP A 99 -7.01 -9.15 -1.88
N VAL A 100 -6.78 -7.86 -2.00
CA VAL A 100 -7.22 -6.94 -0.96
C VAL A 100 -8.74 -6.90 -0.88
N MET A 101 -9.40 -6.90 -2.03
CA MET A 101 -10.85 -6.79 -2.04
C MET A 101 -11.56 -8.08 -1.69
N GLU A 102 -10.96 -9.21 -2.02
CA GLU A 102 -11.63 -10.49 -1.83
C GLU A 102 -11.11 -11.29 -0.66
N ASN A 103 -9.94 -10.99 -0.15
CA ASN A 103 -9.36 -11.75 0.93
C ASN A 103 -8.57 -10.83 1.86
N ILE A 104 -9.25 -9.80 2.34
CA ILE A 104 -8.59 -8.80 3.17
C ILE A 104 -8.01 -9.42 4.45
N ASP A 105 -8.69 -10.40 5.02
CA ASP A 105 -8.20 -11.04 6.24
C ASP A 105 -6.90 -11.78 5.99
N GLY A 106 -6.80 -12.44 4.83
CA GLY A 106 -5.57 -13.13 4.47
C GLY A 106 -4.42 -12.17 4.23
N VAL A 107 -4.73 -11.02 3.62
CA VAL A 107 -3.71 -10.00 3.39
C VAL A 107 -3.20 -9.45 4.71
N VAL A 108 -4.10 -9.12 5.62
CA VAL A 108 -3.71 -8.61 6.92
C VAL A 108 -2.90 -9.65 7.69
N ALA A 109 -3.31 -10.91 7.61
CA ALA A 109 -2.56 -11.98 8.27
C ALA A 109 -1.15 -12.11 7.71
N ALA A 110 -1.00 -11.93 6.39
CA ALA A 110 0.31 -12.00 5.77
C ALA A 110 1.20 -10.84 6.23
N VAL A 111 0.63 -9.66 6.37
CA VAL A 111 1.39 -8.51 6.87
C VAL A 111 1.82 -8.78 8.31
N ALA A 112 0.91 -9.26 9.14
CA ALA A 112 1.22 -9.54 10.53
C ALA A 112 2.31 -10.59 10.66
N ALA A 113 2.24 -11.64 9.83
CA ALA A 113 3.25 -12.68 9.87
C ALA A 113 4.61 -12.15 9.44
N THR A 114 4.64 -11.26 8.46
CA THR A 114 5.88 -10.66 8.03
C THR A 114 6.51 -9.83 9.14
N LEU A 115 5.70 -9.07 9.85
CA LEU A 115 6.21 -8.26 10.95
C LEU A 115 6.73 -9.13 12.08
N ASP A 116 6.05 -10.21 12.39
CA ASP A 116 6.50 -11.13 13.43
C ASP A 116 7.80 -11.80 13.06
N ASN A 117 7.93 -12.23 11.82
CA ASN A 117 9.14 -12.87 11.36
C ASN A 117 10.32 -11.92 11.37
N ARG A 118 10.11 -10.68 11.00
CA ARG A 118 11.17 -9.70 11.01
C ARG A 118 11.64 -9.44 12.44
N LYS A 119 10.70 -9.38 13.36
CA LYS A 119 11.02 -9.16 14.75
C LYS A 119 11.85 -10.30 15.30
N GLU A 120 11.48 -11.52 14.98
CA GLU A 120 12.24 -12.68 15.40
C GLU A 120 13.63 -12.69 14.79
N GLY A 121 13.71 -12.35 13.51
CA GLY A 121 14.99 -12.26 12.85
C GLY A 121 15.88 -11.19 13.47
N SER A 122 15.30 -10.08 13.88
CA SER A 122 16.06 -9.02 14.51
C SER A 122 16.56 -9.45 15.87
N ALA A 123 15.81 -10.26 16.56
CA ALA A 123 16.20 -10.71 17.87
C ALA A 123 17.35 -11.70 17.80
N ALA A 124 17.44 -12.37 16.69
CA ALA A 124 18.54 -13.30 16.52
C ALA A 124 19.82 -12.58 16.19
#